data_7fd9103d1e1a980e183d854c9a6e932a
#
_entry.id   7fd9103d1e1a980e183d854c9a6e932a
#
_cell.length_a   1.000
_cell.length_b   1.000
_cell.length_c   1.000
_cell.angle_alpha   90.00
_cell.angle_beta   90.00
_cell.angle_gamma   90.00
#
_symmetry.space_group_name_H-M   'P 1'
#
loop_
_entity.id
_entity.type
_entity.pdbx_description
1 polymer ?
#
loop_
_entity_poly.entity_id
_entity_poly.type
_entity_poly.pdbx_seq_one_letter_code
_entity_poly.pdbx_strand_id
1 'polypeptide(L)'
;MDIGKVPPHDVEAEQAVIGSMLTDKDAVVSSIEVLKEDDFYREDNRLIYSAMLNLYNRAEPIDLITVKSELETMGKFEQVGGFEYLTELPEKVPTTANAVKYIKIVEEKSQLRNLIKTANEIIELGYDPTEDVDTIMEGAEKKIFNLAQDKNQKGYAPIKDILVDSITQLEELYNRKQHITGVPTGFADLDYRTAGLHGSELILVAARPAMGKSAFALNIATNAALRGNAPVAIFSLEMSKEQMVNRILCSEAMVDSNKVRTGKLEDEDWGKIAEAIGPLSESGIYVDDTPGISVMEIRAKCRKLKLEKNIGLVVIDYLQLVQGSGKRNASREQEISEISRSLKILAKELNVPVIALSQLSRAVEQRPDHRPMLSDLRESGAIEQDADIVMFLYRDDYYNEDSEKKNIAEVIIAKHRGGSTGTVDLGWLGSYTKFVNLERRYDD
;
A
#
# COMPACT_ATOMS: atom_id res chain seq x y z
N MET A 1 26.64 23.57 7.15
CA MET A 1 26.68 24.81 8.00
C MET A 1 26.02 24.48 9.31
N ASP A 2 26.79 24.42 10.34
CA ASP A 2 26.26 24.26 11.71
C ASP A 2 25.61 25.61 12.11
N ILE A 3 24.26 25.60 12.20
CA ILE A 3 23.49 26.84 12.41
C ILE A 3 23.61 27.33 13.88
N GLY A 4 24.49 26.73 14.68
CA GLY A 4 24.71 27.15 16.10
C GLY A 4 23.45 27.05 16.98
N LYS A 5 22.39 26.33 16.52
CA LYS A 5 21.16 26.13 17.29
C LYS A 5 21.26 24.84 18.09
N VAL A 6 20.96 24.93 19.37
CA VAL A 6 20.87 23.75 20.24
C VAL A 6 19.77 22.83 19.73
N PRO A 7 20.05 21.52 19.58
CA PRO A 7 19.02 20.57 19.14
C PRO A 7 17.79 20.59 20.05
N PRO A 8 16.57 20.37 19.53
CA PRO A 8 15.36 20.32 20.34
C PRO A 8 15.46 19.28 21.45
N HIS A 9 15.26 19.68 22.69
CA HIS A 9 15.29 18.83 23.88
C HIS A 9 14.41 19.39 24.99
N ASP A 10 14.12 18.58 25.98
CA ASP A 10 13.43 18.96 27.23
C ASP A 10 13.97 18.09 28.36
N VAL A 11 14.98 18.63 29.05
CA VAL A 11 15.69 17.89 30.12
C VAL A 11 14.77 17.59 31.30
N GLU A 12 13.86 18.49 31.62
CA GLU A 12 12.91 18.29 32.74
C GLU A 12 11.94 17.15 32.43
N ALA A 13 11.46 17.06 31.19
CA ALA A 13 10.62 15.93 30.75
C ALA A 13 11.38 14.61 30.77
N GLU A 14 12.65 14.58 30.31
CA GLU A 14 13.50 13.39 30.37
C GLU A 14 13.70 12.89 31.81
N GLN A 15 14.03 13.80 32.72
CA GLN A 15 14.21 13.49 34.14
C GLN A 15 12.91 13.01 34.77
N ALA A 16 11.77 13.62 34.40
CA ALA A 16 10.46 13.21 34.88
C ALA A 16 10.05 11.82 34.38
N VAL A 17 10.41 11.43 33.15
CA VAL A 17 10.21 10.07 32.62
C VAL A 17 10.99 9.06 33.48
N ILE A 18 12.31 9.27 33.63
CA ILE A 18 13.18 8.35 34.38
C ILE A 18 12.75 8.26 35.85
N GLY A 19 12.46 9.42 36.46
CA GLY A 19 11.99 9.46 37.86
C GLY A 19 10.66 8.75 38.05
N SER A 20 9.74 8.85 37.07
CA SER A 20 8.48 8.08 37.09
C SER A 20 8.73 6.57 36.97
N MET A 21 9.66 6.15 36.12
CA MET A 21 10.02 4.73 35.97
C MET A 21 10.66 4.13 37.24
N LEU A 22 11.37 4.93 38.03
CA LEU A 22 11.95 4.51 39.30
C LEU A 22 10.90 4.29 40.40
N THR A 23 9.72 4.88 40.27
CA THR A 23 8.68 4.93 41.30
C THR A 23 7.41 4.16 40.96
N ASP A 24 7.16 3.95 39.65
CA ASP A 24 5.90 3.39 39.15
C ASP A 24 6.15 2.36 38.03
N LYS A 25 5.64 1.14 38.22
CA LYS A 25 5.77 0.06 37.23
C LYS A 25 4.98 0.31 35.96
N ASP A 26 3.85 1.00 36.02
CA ASP A 26 3.04 1.31 34.84
C ASP A 26 3.74 2.36 33.98
N ALA A 27 4.48 3.29 34.63
CA ALA A 27 5.34 4.23 33.92
C ALA A 27 6.51 3.54 33.20
N VAL A 28 7.06 2.46 33.75
CA VAL A 28 8.09 1.64 33.08
C VAL A 28 7.55 1.06 31.78
N VAL A 29 6.41 0.38 31.84
CA VAL A 29 5.79 -0.25 30.66
C VAL A 29 5.49 0.80 29.61
N SER A 30 4.80 1.88 29.98
CA SER A 30 4.43 2.96 29.06
C SER A 30 5.65 3.65 28.40
N SER A 31 6.75 3.79 29.14
CA SER A 31 7.99 4.38 28.62
C SER A 31 8.68 3.49 27.59
N ILE A 32 8.80 2.18 27.90
CA ILE A 32 9.50 1.22 27.03
C ILE A 32 8.72 0.94 25.76
N GLU A 33 7.39 1.03 25.78
CA GLU A 33 6.54 0.89 24.59
C GLU A 33 6.74 2.02 23.59
N VAL A 34 7.11 3.22 24.02
CA VAL A 34 7.15 4.43 23.19
C VAL A 34 8.56 4.90 22.90
N LEU A 35 9.44 4.90 23.92
CA LEU A 35 10.76 5.51 23.86
C LEU A 35 11.86 4.48 23.59
N LYS A 36 12.90 4.95 22.88
CA LYS A 36 14.17 4.24 22.67
C LYS A 36 15.29 5.00 23.38
N GLU A 37 16.46 4.35 23.56
CA GLU A 37 17.64 4.97 24.20
C GLU A 37 18.04 6.30 23.52
N ASP A 38 18.00 6.34 22.18
CA ASP A 38 18.38 7.52 21.39
C ASP A 38 17.37 8.67 21.45
N ASP A 39 16.20 8.47 22.07
CA ASP A 39 15.20 9.51 22.29
C ASP A 39 15.60 10.47 23.40
N PHE A 40 16.57 10.12 24.23
CA PHE A 40 17.09 10.98 25.28
C PHE A 40 18.24 11.87 24.74
N TYR A 41 18.13 13.17 24.94
CA TYR A 41 19.14 14.14 24.52
C TYR A 41 20.36 14.12 25.44
N ARG A 42 20.12 14.06 26.78
CA ARG A 42 21.22 14.02 27.75
C ARG A 42 21.80 12.61 27.82
N GLU A 43 23.12 12.53 27.74
CA GLU A 43 23.87 11.28 27.78
C GLU A 43 23.66 10.51 29.10
N ASP A 44 23.62 11.22 30.23
CA ASP A 44 23.35 10.63 31.55
C ASP A 44 21.95 9.99 31.60
N ASN A 45 20.91 10.70 31.14
CA ASN A 45 19.56 10.19 31.08
C ASN A 45 19.45 8.97 30.13
N ARG A 46 20.14 9.00 28.98
CA ARG A 46 20.20 7.90 28.04
C ARG A 46 20.81 6.64 28.64
N LEU A 47 21.93 6.79 29.39
CA LEU A 47 22.59 5.67 30.05
C LEU A 47 21.75 5.07 31.17
N ILE A 48 21.06 5.90 31.96
CA ILE A 48 20.14 5.43 33.00
C ILE A 48 18.98 4.66 32.36
N TYR A 49 18.40 5.20 31.28
CA TYR A 49 17.31 4.51 30.55
C TYR A 49 17.78 3.18 29.96
N SER A 50 19.00 3.12 29.40
CA SER A 50 19.60 1.88 28.89
C SER A 50 19.77 0.83 30.01
N ALA A 51 20.22 1.22 31.21
CA ALA A 51 20.28 0.32 32.35
C ALA A 51 18.90 -0.19 32.77
N MET A 52 17.88 0.67 32.77
CA MET A 52 16.50 0.27 33.06
C MET A 52 15.96 -0.71 32.03
N LEU A 53 16.26 -0.48 30.75
CA LEU A 53 15.86 -1.38 29.66
C LEU A 53 16.51 -2.77 29.78
N ASN A 54 17.80 -2.81 30.16
CA ASN A 54 18.49 -4.08 30.43
C ASN A 54 17.84 -4.85 31.56
N LEU A 55 17.50 -4.20 32.68
CA LEU A 55 16.80 -4.81 33.81
C LEU A 55 15.41 -5.32 33.38
N TYR A 56 14.65 -4.52 32.63
CA TYR A 56 13.35 -4.91 32.14
C TYR A 56 13.42 -6.17 31.26
N ASN A 57 14.38 -6.23 30.33
CA ASN A 57 14.58 -7.36 29.43
C ASN A 57 14.96 -8.65 30.17
N ARG A 58 15.57 -8.54 31.37
CA ARG A 58 15.86 -9.66 32.24
C ARG A 58 14.75 -9.95 33.24
N ALA A 59 13.62 -9.24 33.16
CA ALA A 59 12.50 -9.31 34.11
C ALA A 59 12.91 -9.05 35.56
N GLU A 60 13.92 -8.19 35.76
CA GLU A 60 14.40 -7.76 37.07
C GLU A 60 13.65 -6.50 37.54
N PRO A 61 13.47 -6.29 38.86
CA PRO A 61 12.83 -5.07 39.35
C PRO A 61 13.65 -3.83 39.01
N ILE A 62 12.96 -2.72 38.72
CA ILE A 62 13.57 -1.42 38.43
C ILE A 62 13.34 -0.52 39.63
N ASP A 63 14.41 -0.27 40.39
CA ASP A 63 14.49 0.64 41.52
C ASP A 63 15.88 1.27 41.60
N LEU A 64 16.06 2.19 42.57
CA LEU A 64 17.35 2.91 42.73
C LEU A 64 18.54 1.97 42.96
N ILE A 65 18.32 0.84 43.65
CA ILE A 65 19.38 -0.11 44.02
C ILE A 65 19.79 -0.94 42.81
N THR A 66 18.80 -1.49 42.12
CA THR A 66 19.03 -2.36 40.93
C THR A 66 19.59 -1.57 39.77
N VAL A 67 19.09 -0.32 39.50
CA VAL A 67 19.63 0.58 38.45
C VAL A 67 21.06 0.99 38.77
N LYS A 68 21.38 1.29 40.04
CA LYS A 68 22.76 1.56 40.47
C LYS A 68 23.68 0.36 40.14
N SER A 69 23.29 -0.83 40.55
CA SER A 69 24.08 -2.06 40.34
C SER A 69 24.30 -2.34 38.86
N GLU A 70 23.27 -2.11 38.00
CA GLU A 70 23.38 -2.27 36.56
C GLU A 70 24.33 -1.24 35.94
N LEU A 71 24.26 0.03 36.36
CA LEU A 71 25.17 1.08 35.93
C LEU A 71 26.62 0.82 36.33
N GLU A 72 26.84 0.24 37.53
CA GLU A 72 28.17 -0.19 37.98
C GLU A 72 28.69 -1.34 37.07
N THR A 73 27.83 -2.31 36.76
CA THR A 73 28.16 -3.42 35.86
C THR A 73 28.51 -2.91 34.43
N MET A 74 27.80 -1.91 33.97
CA MET A 74 28.08 -1.23 32.68
C MET A 74 29.34 -0.34 32.76
N GLY A 75 29.91 -0.08 33.94
CA GLY A 75 31.03 0.85 34.12
C GLY A 75 30.68 2.31 33.87
N LYS A 76 29.39 2.70 34.02
CA LYS A 76 28.85 4.01 33.69
C LYS A 76 28.34 4.81 34.91
N PHE A 77 28.40 4.25 36.09
CA PHE A 77 27.81 4.83 37.31
C PHE A 77 28.32 6.24 37.62
N GLU A 78 29.64 6.49 37.54
CA GLU A 78 30.23 7.81 37.78
C GLU A 78 29.88 8.79 36.67
N GLN A 79 29.75 8.31 35.43
CA GLN A 79 29.41 9.15 34.26
C GLN A 79 28.01 9.75 34.35
N VAL A 80 27.06 9.05 34.98
CA VAL A 80 25.69 9.54 35.15
C VAL A 80 25.50 10.46 36.35
N GLY A 81 26.56 10.84 37.05
CA GLY A 81 26.52 11.68 38.27
C GLY A 81 26.33 10.91 39.57
N GLY A 82 26.58 9.60 39.56
CA GLY A 82 26.59 8.77 40.74
C GLY A 82 25.21 8.63 41.41
N PHE A 83 25.26 8.34 42.71
CA PHE A 83 24.03 8.08 43.50
C PHE A 83 23.23 9.36 43.75
N GLU A 84 23.88 10.51 43.84
CA GLU A 84 23.23 11.81 44.08
C GLU A 84 22.23 12.12 42.97
N TYR A 85 22.65 12.04 41.71
CA TYR A 85 21.78 12.31 40.56
C TYR A 85 20.62 11.29 40.50
N LEU A 86 20.87 10.00 40.76
CA LEU A 86 19.81 9.00 40.75
C LEU A 86 18.72 9.26 41.81
N THR A 87 19.10 9.74 42.98
CA THR A 87 18.15 10.05 44.07
C THR A 87 17.34 11.32 43.83
N GLU A 88 17.89 12.29 43.07
CA GLU A 88 17.16 13.51 42.69
C GLU A 88 16.05 13.27 41.69
N LEU A 89 16.16 12.25 40.81
CA LEU A 89 15.22 12.03 39.73
C LEU A 89 13.76 11.76 40.18
N PRO A 90 13.50 10.90 41.19
CA PRO A 90 12.15 10.74 41.70
C PRO A 90 11.58 12.01 42.36
N GLU A 91 12.43 12.86 42.96
CA GLU A 91 12.01 14.10 43.60
C GLU A 91 11.57 15.17 42.60
N LYS A 92 12.07 15.10 41.36
CA LYS A 92 11.69 15.99 40.25
C LYS A 92 10.34 15.65 39.62
N VAL A 93 9.71 14.53 40.01
CA VAL A 93 8.44 14.10 39.45
C VAL A 93 7.27 14.66 40.28
N PRO A 94 6.48 15.59 39.80
CA PRO A 94 5.36 16.14 40.54
C PRO A 94 4.26 15.08 40.80
N THR A 95 4.02 14.19 39.81
CA THR A 95 3.09 13.07 39.87
C THR A 95 3.37 12.05 38.76
N THR A 96 3.35 10.78 39.08
CA THR A 96 3.51 9.67 38.12
C THR A 96 2.30 9.57 37.18
N ALA A 97 1.13 10.06 37.58
CA ALA A 97 -0.08 10.08 36.74
C ALA A 97 0.10 10.83 35.42
N ASN A 98 1.10 11.70 35.31
CA ASN A 98 1.42 12.46 34.12
C ASN A 98 2.55 11.83 33.27
N ALA A 99 3.07 10.66 33.62
CA ALA A 99 4.19 10.00 32.92
C ALA A 99 3.97 9.95 31.40
N VAL A 100 2.77 9.59 30.94
CA VAL A 100 2.41 9.54 29.50
C VAL A 100 2.59 10.90 28.82
N LYS A 101 2.34 12.01 29.49
CA LYS A 101 2.57 13.34 28.92
C LYS A 101 4.06 13.67 28.80
N TYR A 102 4.86 13.29 29.81
CA TYR A 102 6.32 13.48 29.76
C TYR A 102 6.96 12.63 28.67
N ILE A 103 6.55 11.36 28.54
CA ILE A 103 6.94 10.45 27.46
C ILE A 103 6.68 11.11 26.09
N LYS A 104 5.50 11.67 25.88
CA LYS A 104 5.12 12.32 24.64
C LYS A 104 6.00 13.55 24.33
N ILE A 105 6.35 14.36 25.33
CA ILE A 105 7.26 15.50 25.15
C ILE A 105 8.64 15.03 24.69
N VAL A 106 9.20 13.99 25.32
CA VAL A 106 10.50 13.43 24.95
C VAL A 106 10.46 12.90 23.52
N GLU A 107 9.40 12.13 23.17
CA GLU A 107 9.18 11.61 21.82
C GLU A 107 9.11 12.74 20.77
N GLU A 108 8.33 13.78 21.00
CA GLU A 108 8.21 14.93 20.08
C GLU A 108 9.55 15.64 19.85
N LYS A 109 10.36 15.83 20.92
CA LYS A 109 11.69 16.42 20.80
C LYS A 109 12.67 15.52 20.06
N SER A 110 12.61 14.22 20.27
CA SER A 110 13.38 13.22 19.52
C SER A 110 13.03 13.23 18.04
N GLN A 111 11.73 13.23 17.70
CA GLN A 111 11.28 13.33 16.31
C GLN A 111 11.82 14.57 15.60
N LEU A 112 11.85 15.73 16.27
CA LEU A 112 12.44 16.94 15.72
C LEU A 112 13.96 16.82 15.52
N ARG A 113 14.69 16.16 16.43
CA ARG A 113 16.14 15.90 16.24
C ARG A 113 16.38 14.97 15.05
N ASN A 114 15.57 13.91 14.92
CA ASN A 114 15.66 12.99 13.80
C ASN A 114 15.36 13.69 12.47
N LEU A 115 14.38 14.59 12.44
CA LEU A 115 14.09 15.40 11.25
C LEU A 115 15.29 16.29 10.88
N ILE A 116 15.91 16.98 11.85
CA ILE A 116 17.09 17.82 11.62
C ILE A 116 18.27 16.97 11.13
N LYS A 117 18.51 15.81 11.75
CA LYS A 117 19.55 14.88 11.32
C LYS A 117 19.34 14.43 9.87
N THR A 118 18.13 13.98 9.53
CA THR A 118 17.76 13.55 8.17
C THR A 118 17.92 14.70 7.17
N ALA A 119 17.51 15.92 7.53
CA ALA A 119 17.71 17.10 6.68
C ALA A 119 19.19 17.40 6.40
N ASN A 120 20.04 17.29 7.41
CA ASN A 120 21.49 17.46 7.23
C ASN A 120 22.08 16.35 6.33
N GLU A 121 21.65 15.10 6.50
CA GLU A 121 22.07 14.01 5.62
C GLU A 121 21.61 14.21 4.16
N ILE A 122 20.45 14.83 3.94
CA ILE A 122 19.99 15.20 2.59
C ILE A 122 20.82 16.35 2.01
N ILE A 123 21.19 17.32 2.85
CA ILE A 123 22.09 18.40 2.44
C ILE A 123 23.46 17.83 2.00
N GLU A 124 24.01 16.88 2.74
CA GLU A 124 25.27 16.21 2.39
C GLU A 124 25.17 15.47 1.05
N LEU A 125 24.06 14.75 0.80
CA LEU A 125 23.82 14.13 -0.50
C LEU A 125 23.78 15.13 -1.65
N GLY A 126 23.18 16.31 -1.45
CA GLY A 126 23.11 17.36 -2.46
C GLY A 126 24.47 18.02 -2.80
N TYR A 127 25.49 17.87 -1.95
CA TYR A 127 26.84 18.33 -2.19
C TYR A 127 27.76 17.23 -2.76
N ASP A 128 27.27 15.98 -2.92
CA ASP A 128 28.07 14.91 -3.47
C ASP A 128 28.21 15.07 -5.01
N PRO A 129 29.41 15.31 -5.55
CA PRO A 129 29.60 15.50 -6.98
C PRO A 129 29.69 14.19 -7.77
N THR A 130 29.61 13.03 -7.11
CA THR A 130 29.81 11.70 -7.71
C THR A 130 28.50 11.05 -8.16
N GLU A 131 27.37 11.49 -7.64
CA GLU A 131 26.05 10.95 -7.92
C GLU A 131 25.29 11.83 -8.93
N ASP A 132 24.43 11.21 -9.73
CA ASP A 132 23.51 11.95 -10.61
C ASP A 132 22.32 12.52 -9.82
N VAL A 133 21.67 13.53 -10.41
CA VAL A 133 20.56 14.25 -9.75
C VAL A 133 19.41 13.33 -9.39
N ASP A 134 19.07 12.37 -10.24
CA ASP A 134 17.94 11.47 -10.03
C ASP A 134 18.22 10.53 -8.85
N THR A 135 19.43 9.99 -8.75
CA THR A 135 19.87 9.16 -7.61
C THR A 135 19.85 9.95 -6.28
N ILE A 136 20.30 11.21 -6.30
CA ILE A 136 20.26 12.10 -5.12
C ILE A 136 18.82 12.35 -4.69
N MET A 137 17.91 12.63 -5.64
CA MET A 137 16.50 12.87 -5.35
C MET A 137 15.82 11.63 -4.77
N GLU A 138 16.05 10.46 -5.35
CA GLU A 138 15.54 9.18 -4.80
C GLU A 138 16.08 8.93 -3.38
N GLY A 139 17.36 9.18 -3.15
CA GLY A 139 17.98 9.06 -1.84
C GLY A 139 17.36 9.98 -0.78
N ALA A 140 17.06 11.22 -1.15
CA ALA A 140 16.41 12.20 -0.29
C ALA A 140 14.98 11.82 0.03
N GLU A 141 14.20 11.43 -0.98
CA GLU A 141 12.82 10.94 -0.80
C GLU A 141 12.76 9.72 0.13
N LYS A 142 13.65 8.75 -0.06
CA LYS A 142 13.74 7.56 0.77
C LYS A 142 14.03 7.89 2.24
N LYS A 143 14.90 8.85 2.51
CA LYS A 143 15.24 9.28 3.88
C LYS A 143 14.06 9.97 4.56
N ILE A 144 13.36 10.89 3.88
CA ILE A 144 12.15 11.54 4.39
C ILE A 144 11.04 10.51 4.63
N PHE A 145 10.89 9.57 3.71
CA PHE A 145 9.91 8.50 3.80
C PHE A 145 10.12 7.61 5.03
N ASN A 146 11.35 7.15 5.26
CA ASN A 146 11.69 6.32 6.41
C ASN A 146 11.38 7.06 7.73
N LEU A 147 11.69 8.35 7.80
CA LEU A 147 11.36 9.18 8.96
C LEU A 147 9.84 9.27 9.21
N ALA A 148 9.03 9.38 8.14
CA ALA A 148 7.57 9.42 8.25
C ALA A 148 6.98 8.05 8.61
N GLN A 149 7.61 6.94 8.19
CA GLN A 149 7.18 5.59 8.54
C GLN A 149 7.44 5.22 10.00
N ASP A 150 8.56 5.65 10.56
CA ASP A 150 8.89 5.42 11.99
C ASP A 150 7.81 6.01 12.91
N LYS A 151 7.15 7.09 12.49
CA LYS A 151 6.00 7.68 13.21
C LYS A 151 4.74 6.82 13.16
N ASN A 152 4.56 5.98 12.13
CA ASN A 152 3.35 5.17 11.90
C ASN A 152 3.48 3.72 12.40
N GLN A 153 4.57 3.33 13.04
CA GLN A 153 4.62 2.08 13.79
C GLN A 153 3.76 2.23 15.05
N LYS A 154 2.43 2.30 14.84
CA LYS A 154 1.48 2.04 15.93
C LYS A 154 1.75 0.62 16.38
N GLY A 155 2.12 0.48 17.63
CA GLY A 155 2.18 -0.81 18.30
C GLY A 155 0.85 -1.56 18.20
N TYR A 156 0.75 -2.70 18.88
CA TYR A 156 -0.50 -3.44 19.00
C TYR A 156 -1.61 -2.54 19.58
N ALA A 157 -2.78 -2.58 18.96
CA ALA A 157 -3.98 -1.97 19.52
C ALA A 157 -4.73 -3.00 20.36
N PRO A 158 -5.24 -2.64 21.53
CA PRO A 158 -6.12 -3.51 22.32
C PRO A 158 -7.32 -3.95 21.46
N ILE A 159 -7.66 -5.23 21.50
CA ILE A 159 -8.80 -5.77 20.75
C ILE A 159 -10.10 -5.02 21.02
N LYS A 160 -10.25 -4.48 22.25
CA LYS A 160 -11.41 -3.71 22.67
C LYS A 160 -11.64 -2.49 21.76
N ASP A 161 -10.58 -1.77 21.40
CA ASP A 161 -10.68 -0.56 20.58
C ASP A 161 -11.03 -0.94 19.14
N ILE A 162 -10.43 -2.02 18.63
CA ILE A 162 -10.72 -2.56 17.29
C ILE A 162 -12.17 -3.06 17.20
N LEU A 163 -12.71 -3.68 18.27
CA LEU A 163 -14.08 -4.18 18.29
C LEU A 163 -15.13 -3.07 18.14
N VAL A 164 -14.90 -1.90 18.76
CA VAL A 164 -15.82 -0.76 18.64
C VAL A 164 -15.93 -0.32 17.19
N ASP A 165 -14.80 -0.14 16.50
CA ASP A 165 -14.76 0.24 15.09
C ASP A 165 -15.40 -0.85 14.19
N SER A 166 -15.13 -2.12 14.49
CA SER A 166 -15.68 -3.26 13.74
C SER A 166 -17.21 -3.35 13.86
N ILE A 167 -17.77 -3.14 15.06
CA ILE A 167 -19.20 -3.16 15.28
C ILE A 167 -19.87 -2.01 14.51
N THR A 168 -19.29 -0.80 14.57
CA THR A 168 -19.80 0.36 13.82
C THR A 168 -19.83 0.07 12.32
N GLN A 169 -18.76 -0.54 11.76
CA GLN A 169 -18.74 -0.94 10.35
C GLN A 169 -19.81 -2.00 10.02
N LEU A 170 -20.01 -2.98 10.90
CA LEU A 170 -21.06 -4.01 10.71
C LEU A 170 -22.46 -3.40 10.72
N GLU A 171 -22.73 -2.44 11.61
CA GLU A 171 -24.02 -1.73 11.64
C GLU A 171 -24.25 -0.91 10.38
N GLU A 172 -23.22 -0.23 9.86
CA GLU A 172 -23.32 0.49 8.59
C GLU A 172 -23.62 -0.45 7.41
N LEU A 173 -22.92 -1.60 7.33
CA LEU A 173 -23.16 -2.61 6.31
C LEU A 173 -24.58 -3.19 6.39
N TYR A 174 -25.04 -3.51 7.60
CA TYR A 174 -26.38 -4.02 7.82
C TYR A 174 -27.47 -3.04 7.37
N ASN A 175 -27.27 -1.75 7.63
CA ASN A 175 -28.22 -0.70 7.26
C ASN A 175 -28.24 -0.40 5.76
N ARG A 176 -27.11 -0.58 5.04
CA ARG A 176 -27.01 -0.32 3.58
C ARG A 176 -27.80 -1.30 2.73
N LYS A 177 -28.13 -2.52 3.21
CA LYS A 177 -28.85 -3.59 2.48
C LYS A 177 -28.28 -3.89 1.08
N GLN A 178 -27.03 -3.53 0.81
CA GLN A 178 -26.35 -3.77 -0.46
C GLN A 178 -25.44 -4.99 -0.32
N HIS A 179 -25.48 -5.89 -1.32
CA HIS A 179 -24.60 -7.06 -1.34
C HIS A 179 -23.13 -6.70 -1.65
N ILE A 180 -22.88 -5.54 -2.26
CA ILE A 180 -21.54 -5.07 -2.62
C ILE A 180 -21.06 -4.11 -1.55
N THR A 181 -20.03 -4.52 -0.81
CA THR A 181 -19.44 -3.75 0.30
C THR A 181 -18.14 -3.05 -0.09
N GLY A 182 -17.45 -3.57 -1.11
CA GLY A 182 -16.26 -2.99 -1.72
C GLY A 182 -16.57 -2.11 -2.94
N VAL A 183 -15.53 -1.75 -3.69
CA VAL A 183 -15.63 -1.06 -4.98
C VAL A 183 -16.24 -2.00 -6.01
N PRO A 184 -17.36 -1.65 -6.67
CA PRO A 184 -18.01 -2.53 -7.63
C PRO A 184 -17.17 -2.71 -8.89
N THR A 185 -17.06 -3.94 -9.38
CA THR A 185 -16.42 -4.24 -10.67
C THR A 185 -17.34 -3.92 -11.85
N GLY A 186 -18.67 -3.87 -11.60
CA GLY A 186 -19.71 -3.73 -12.61
C GLY A 186 -20.10 -5.05 -13.28
N PHE A 187 -19.48 -6.16 -12.87
CA PHE A 187 -19.82 -7.51 -13.29
C PHE A 187 -20.58 -8.24 -12.17
N ALA A 188 -21.89 -8.41 -12.34
CA ALA A 188 -22.78 -8.85 -11.28
C ALA A 188 -22.34 -10.16 -10.60
N ASP A 189 -21.99 -11.18 -11.39
CA ASP A 189 -21.56 -12.48 -10.87
C ASP A 189 -20.19 -12.41 -10.19
N LEU A 190 -19.31 -11.52 -10.65
CA LEU A 190 -18.01 -11.28 -10.01
C LEU A 190 -18.21 -10.53 -8.69
N ASP A 191 -19.03 -9.48 -8.69
CA ASP A 191 -19.38 -8.70 -7.51
C ASP A 191 -20.11 -9.55 -6.46
N TYR A 192 -20.97 -10.49 -6.90
CA TYR A 192 -21.62 -11.44 -6.00
C TYR A 192 -20.61 -12.36 -5.27
N ARG A 193 -19.53 -12.80 -5.96
CA ARG A 193 -18.51 -13.68 -5.39
C ARG A 193 -17.50 -12.95 -4.51
N THR A 194 -17.16 -11.71 -4.87
CA THR A 194 -16.13 -10.92 -4.19
C THR A 194 -16.69 -9.91 -3.21
N ALA A 195 -18.02 -9.67 -3.23
CA ALA A 195 -18.67 -8.52 -2.57
C ALA A 195 -18.09 -7.16 -3.00
N GLY A 196 -17.53 -7.08 -4.22
CA GLY A 196 -16.73 -5.96 -4.70
C GLY A 196 -15.26 -6.07 -4.32
N LEU A 197 -14.46 -5.06 -4.66
CA LEU A 197 -13.03 -5.01 -4.34
C LEU A 197 -12.82 -4.20 -3.06
N HIS A 198 -12.23 -4.82 -2.05
CA HIS A 198 -12.10 -4.18 -0.74
C HIS A 198 -10.79 -3.42 -0.57
N GLY A 199 -10.82 -2.39 0.26
CA GLY A 199 -9.60 -1.68 0.66
C GLY A 199 -8.55 -2.63 1.23
N SER A 200 -7.27 -2.28 1.07
CA SER A 200 -6.12 -3.08 1.52
C SER A 200 -5.90 -4.40 0.76
N GLU A 201 -6.70 -4.72 -0.27
CA GLU A 201 -6.51 -5.92 -1.09
C GLU A 201 -5.57 -5.66 -2.27
N LEU A 202 -4.72 -6.64 -2.55
CA LEU A 202 -3.96 -6.76 -3.80
C LEU A 202 -4.63 -7.82 -4.66
N ILE A 203 -5.16 -7.39 -5.81
CA ILE A 203 -5.85 -8.21 -6.79
C ILE A 203 -4.93 -8.42 -8.00
N LEU A 204 -4.58 -9.66 -8.29
CA LEU A 204 -3.82 -9.99 -9.48
C LEU A 204 -4.77 -10.44 -10.59
N VAL A 205 -4.66 -9.80 -11.76
CA VAL A 205 -5.34 -10.25 -12.98
C VAL A 205 -4.28 -10.68 -13.98
N ALA A 206 -4.25 -11.97 -14.32
CA ALA A 206 -3.24 -12.51 -15.20
C ALA A 206 -3.85 -13.24 -16.40
N ALA A 207 -3.18 -13.09 -17.56
CA ALA A 207 -3.62 -13.72 -18.80
C ALA A 207 -2.46 -13.88 -19.79
N ARG A 208 -2.67 -14.75 -20.78
CA ARG A 208 -1.85 -14.74 -22.01
C ARG A 208 -2.20 -13.51 -22.87
N PRO A 209 -1.30 -13.06 -23.76
CA PRO A 209 -1.59 -11.99 -24.72
C PRO A 209 -2.90 -12.25 -25.47
N ALA A 210 -3.59 -11.18 -25.87
CA ALA A 210 -4.85 -11.19 -26.60
C ALA A 210 -6.10 -11.75 -25.88
N MET A 211 -5.98 -12.19 -24.62
CA MET A 211 -7.14 -12.61 -23.81
C MET A 211 -8.02 -11.44 -23.33
N GLY A 212 -7.58 -10.20 -23.50
CA GLY A 212 -8.34 -9.01 -23.10
C GLY A 212 -8.00 -8.48 -21.70
N LYS A 213 -6.83 -8.81 -21.14
CA LYS A 213 -6.40 -8.43 -19.78
C LYS A 213 -6.55 -6.93 -19.49
N SER A 214 -5.95 -6.05 -20.32
CA SER A 214 -6.04 -4.60 -20.16
C SER A 214 -7.46 -4.09 -20.36
N ALA A 215 -8.23 -4.66 -21.31
CA ALA A 215 -9.64 -4.30 -21.53
C ALA A 215 -10.49 -4.62 -20.29
N PHE A 216 -10.29 -5.79 -19.66
CA PHE A 216 -11.01 -6.18 -18.45
C PHE A 216 -10.73 -5.22 -17.29
N ALA A 217 -9.46 -4.88 -17.05
CA ALA A 217 -9.08 -3.95 -16.00
C ALA A 217 -9.61 -2.53 -16.26
N LEU A 218 -9.59 -2.07 -17.52
CA LEU A 218 -10.17 -0.78 -17.92
C LEU A 218 -11.69 -0.75 -17.75
N ASN A 219 -12.39 -1.86 -18.07
CA ASN A 219 -13.82 -1.93 -17.85
C ASN A 219 -14.16 -1.88 -16.35
N ILE A 220 -13.40 -2.56 -15.48
CA ILE A 220 -13.56 -2.44 -14.03
C ILE A 220 -13.31 -1.00 -13.59
N ALA A 221 -12.20 -0.38 -14.03
CA ALA A 221 -11.85 0.99 -13.68
C ALA A 221 -12.95 1.98 -14.09
N THR A 222 -13.47 1.85 -15.30
CA THR A 222 -14.56 2.69 -15.82
C THR A 222 -15.86 2.48 -15.03
N ASN A 223 -16.23 1.22 -14.77
CA ASN A 223 -17.40 0.91 -13.95
C ASN A 223 -17.27 1.45 -12.52
N ALA A 224 -16.11 1.30 -11.89
CA ALA A 224 -15.83 1.82 -10.56
C ALA A 224 -15.98 3.35 -10.50
N ALA A 225 -15.44 4.06 -11.50
CA ALA A 225 -15.49 5.52 -11.56
C ALA A 225 -16.91 6.03 -11.89
N LEU A 226 -17.57 5.48 -12.93
CA LEU A 226 -18.86 5.97 -13.40
C LEU A 226 -20.06 5.51 -12.57
N ARG A 227 -20.03 4.27 -12.08
CA ARG A 227 -21.16 3.62 -11.40
C ARG A 227 -20.93 3.41 -9.92
N GLY A 228 -19.65 3.22 -9.53
CA GLY A 228 -19.25 3.00 -8.14
C GLY A 228 -18.91 4.28 -7.38
N ASN A 229 -18.88 5.43 -8.05
CA ASN A 229 -18.43 6.72 -7.50
C ASN A 229 -17.07 6.62 -6.77
N ALA A 230 -16.19 5.76 -7.28
CA ALA A 230 -14.86 5.51 -6.74
C ALA A 230 -13.82 6.07 -7.74
N PRO A 231 -13.16 7.19 -7.47
CA PRO A 231 -12.12 7.71 -8.35
C PRO A 231 -10.97 6.71 -8.51
N VAL A 232 -10.44 6.58 -9.73
CA VAL A 232 -9.47 5.53 -10.09
C VAL A 232 -8.16 6.14 -10.59
N ALA A 233 -7.04 5.63 -10.09
CA ALA A 233 -5.72 5.90 -10.65
C ALA A 233 -5.26 4.73 -11.52
N ILE A 234 -4.86 5.00 -12.77
CA ILE A 234 -4.42 3.98 -13.73
C ILE A 234 -2.97 4.30 -14.13
N PHE A 235 -2.07 3.37 -13.88
CA PHE A 235 -0.68 3.42 -14.34
C PHE A 235 -0.53 2.49 -15.54
N SER A 236 -0.31 3.07 -16.72
CA SER A 236 -0.15 2.35 -17.98
C SER A 236 1.29 2.36 -18.43
N LEU A 237 1.94 1.22 -18.34
CA LEU A 237 3.36 1.08 -18.70
C LEU A 237 3.54 0.48 -20.11
N GLU A 238 2.47 -0.06 -20.69
CA GLU A 238 2.48 -0.67 -22.03
C GLU A 238 1.87 0.26 -23.10
N MET A 239 0.85 1.01 -22.71
CA MET A 239 0.08 1.85 -23.64
C MET A 239 0.18 3.32 -23.28
N SER A 240 0.17 4.21 -24.30
CA SER A 240 0.06 5.64 -24.04
C SER A 240 -1.32 6.00 -23.48
N LYS A 241 -1.40 7.12 -22.76
CA LYS A 241 -2.66 7.63 -22.20
C LYS A 241 -3.73 7.86 -23.27
N GLU A 242 -3.34 8.30 -24.49
CA GLU A 242 -4.26 8.49 -25.60
C GLU A 242 -4.85 7.15 -26.07
N GLN A 243 -4.03 6.11 -26.18
CA GLN A 243 -4.49 4.77 -26.56
C GLN A 243 -5.47 4.21 -25.53
N MET A 244 -5.18 4.45 -24.24
CA MET A 244 -6.02 4.00 -23.16
C MET A 244 -7.37 4.73 -23.14
N VAL A 245 -7.36 6.05 -23.26
CA VAL A 245 -8.59 6.86 -23.33
C VAL A 245 -9.44 6.46 -24.54
N ASN A 246 -8.82 6.20 -25.70
CA ASN A 246 -9.52 5.73 -26.87
C ASN A 246 -10.19 4.35 -26.62
N ARG A 247 -9.54 3.43 -25.90
CA ARG A 247 -10.17 2.14 -25.54
C ARG A 247 -11.34 2.32 -24.60
N ILE A 248 -11.21 3.15 -23.57
CA ILE A 248 -12.31 3.47 -22.65
C ILE A 248 -13.47 4.06 -23.43
N LEU A 249 -13.19 5.03 -24.31
CA LEU A 249 -14.20 5.70 -25.12
C LEU A 249 -14.92 4.72 -26.06
N CYS A 250 -14.19 3.87 -26.80
CA CYS A 250 -14.77 2.84 -27.67
C CYS A 250 -15.68 1.88 -26.87
N SER A 251 -15.25 1.48 -25.68
CA SER A 251 -16.00 0.59 -24.81
C SER A 251 -17.29 1.23 -24.30
N GLU A 252 -17.25 2.50 -23.86
CA GLU A 252 -18.45 3.16 -23.33
C GLU A 252 -19.40 3.62 -24.44
N ALA A 253 -18.87 4.16 -25.54
CA ALA A 253 -19.68 4.59 -26.69
C ALA A 253 -20.20 3.42 -27.54
N MET A 254 -19.74 2.18 -27.32
CA MET A 254 -20.04 1.02 -28.17
C MET A 254 -19.70 1.29 -29.65
N VAL A 255 -18.54 1.91 -29.91
CA VAL A 255 -18.02 2.20 -31.24
C VAL A 255 -16.83 1.29 -31.55
N ASP A 256 -16.78 0.76 -32.77
CA ASP A 256 -15.74 -0.16 -33.20
C ASP A 256 -14.35 0.49 -33.10
N SER A 257 -13.47 -0.14 -32.34
CA SER A 257 -12.11 0.35 -32.11
C SER A 257 -11.26 0.46 -33.39
N ASN A 258 -11.54 -0.36 -34.43
CA ASN A 258 -10.90 -0.24 -35.72
C ASN A 258 -11.39 0.99 -36.49
N LYS A 259 -12.68 1.34 -36.39
CA LYS A 259 -13.22 2.58 -36.98
C LYS A 259 -12.52 3.81 -36.38
N VAL A 260 -12.39 3.85 -35.05
CA VAL A 260 -11.68 4.94 -34.36
C VAL A 260 -10.21 4.99 -34.77
N ARG A 261 -9.51 3.85 -34.79
CA ARG A 261 -8.09 3.77 -35.16
C ARG A 261 -7.82 4.20 -36.60
N THR A 262 -8.75 3.90 -37.54
CA THR A 262 -8.57 4.19 -38.97
C THR A 262 -9.21 5.53 -39.41
N GLY A 263 -9.90 6.21 -38.46
CA GLY A 263 -10.61 7.45 -38.75
C GLY A 263 -11.86 7.27 -39.65
N LYS A 264 -12.38 6.04 -39.79
CA LYS A 264 -13.54 5.70 -40.61
C LYS A 264 -14.83 5.72 -39.79
N LEU A 265 -15.08 6.84 -39.11
CA LEU A 265 -16.27 7.05 -38.29
C LEU A 265 -17.43 7.56 -39.14
N GLU A 266 -18.63 7.08 -38.86
CA GLU A 266 -19.88 7.54 -39.41
C GLU A 266 -20.53 8.58 -38.49
N ASP A 267 -21.51 9.35 -38.99
CA ASP A 267 -22.20 10.38 -38.18
C ASP A 267 -22.85 9.80 -36.91
N GLU A 268 -23.37 8.58 -37.01
CA GLU A 268 -23.93 7.85 -35.84
C GLU A 268 -22.85 7.54 -34.79
N ASP A 269 -21.65 7.15 -35.23
CA ASP A 269 -20.53 6.87 -34.32
C ASP A 269 -20.11 8.14 -33.54
N TRP A 270 -20.12 9.31 -34.23
CA TRP A 270 -19.85 10.60 -33.59
C TRP A 270 -20.91 10.97 -32.55
N GLY A 271 -22.20 10.65 -32.81
CA GLY A 271 -23.26 10.84 -31.81
C GLY A 271 -23.02 10.04 -30.56
N LYS A 272 -22.71 8.73 -30.69
CA LYS A 272 -22.42 7.84 -29.58
C LYS A 272 -21.18 8.29 -28.78
N ILE A 273 -20.14 8.73 -29.50
CA ILE A 273 -18.92 9.28 -28.87
C ILE A 273 -19.26 10.54 -28.06
N ALA A 274 -20.03 11.46 -28.62
CA ALA A 274 -20.43 12.68 -27.92
C ALA A 274 -21.23 12.40 -26.66
N GLU A 275 -22.12 11.42 -26.67
CA GLU A 275 -22.87 10.97 -25.46
C GLU A 275 -21.96 10.39 -24.38
N ALA A 276 -20.93 9.65 -24.77
CA ALA A 276 -20.00 9.02 -23.80
C ALA A 276 -19.00 10.01 -23.19
N ILE A 277 -18.64 11.08 -23.90
CA ILE A 277 -17.66 12.09 -23.44
C ILE A 277 -18.14 12.79 -22.16
N GLY A 278 -19.42 13.17 -22.08
CA GLY A 278 -19.95 13.88 -20.93
C GLY A 278 -19.66 13.16 -19.60
N PRO A 279 -20.23 11.96 -19.38
CA PRO A 279 -19.97 11.18 -18.18
C PRO A 279 -18.48 10.87 -17.92
N LEU A 280 -17.71 10.57 -18.99
CA LEU A 280 -16.28 10.27 -18.86
C LEU A 280 -15.46 11.49 -18.42
N SER A 281 -15.80 12.69 -18.90
CA SER A 281 -15.09 13.93 -18.53
C SER A 281 -15.30 14.31 -17.05
N GLU A 282 -16.44 13.97 -16.48
CA GLU A 282 -16.77 14.18 -15.07
C GLU A 282 -16.30 13.03 -14.18
N SER A 283 -15.89 11.90 -14.77
CA SER A 283 -15.41 10.74 -14.04
C SER A 283 -14.07 11.03 -13.33
N GLY A 284 -13.88 10.46 -12.17
CA GLY A 284 -12.64 10.54 -11.43
C GLY A 284 -11.57 9.58 -11.94
N ILE A 285 -11.31 9.48 -13.26
CA ILE A 285 -10.27 8.62 -13.84
C ILE A 285 -9.00 9.43 -14.07
N TYR A 286 -7.90 9.03 -13.43
CA TYR A 286 -6.57 9.64 -13.52
C TYR A 286 -5.62 8.64 -14.17
N VAL A 287 -4.99 9.04 -15.29
CA VAL A 287 -4.11 8.18 -16.09
C VAL A 287 -2.69 8.71 -16.05
N ASP A 288 -1.74 7.81 -15.79
CA ASP A 288 -0.31 8.05 -15.83
C ASP A 288 0.35 7.03 -16.75
N ASP A 289 1.10 7.49 -17.76
CA ASP A 289 1.81 6.66 -18.72
C ASP A 289 3.33 6.89 -18.67
N THR A 290 3.85 7.31 -17.50
CA THR A 290 5.29 7.52 -17.30
C THR A 290 6.04 6.22 -17.54
N PRO A 291 6.95 6.15 -18.54
CA PRO A 291 7.68 4.95 -18.86
C PRO A 291 8.73 4.66 -17.76
N GLY A 292 8.86 3.39 -17.38
CA GLY A 292 9.88 2.97 -16.40
C GLY A 292 9.65 3.51 -14.98
N ILE A 293 8.42 3.84 -14.64
CA ILE A 293 8.06 4.34 -13.31
C ILE A 293 8.44 3.33 -12.21
N SER A 294 9.05 3.83 -11.14
CA SER A 294 9.38 3.01 -9.97
C SER A 294 8.17 2.80 -9.05
N VAL A 295 8.19 1.74 -8.23
CA VAL A 295 7.15 1.51 -7.23
C VAL A 295 7.04 2.67 -6.24
N MET A 296 8.16 3.33 -5.94
CA MET A 296 8.20 4.48 -5.01
C MET A 296 7.45 5.67 -5.60
N GLU A 297 7.64 5.97 -6.89
CA GLU A 297 6.91 7.04 -7.58
C GLU A 297 5.42 6.72 -7.69
N ILE A 298 5.05 5.46 -8.01
CA ILE A 298 3.64 5.02 -7.99
C ILE A 298 3.03 5.32 -6.61
N ARG A 299 3.73 4.96 -5.52
CA ARG A 299 3.27 5.21 -4.15
C ARG A 299 3.11 6.71 -3.86
N ALA A 300 4.09 7.53 -4.25
CA ALA A 300 4.04 8.98 -4.05
C ALA A 300 2.85 9.61 -4.79
N LYS A 301 2.64 9.25 -6.07
CA LYS A 301 1.51 9.72 -6.89
C LYS A 301 0.16 9.24 -6.32
N CYS A 302 0.06 7.98 -5.90
CA CYS A 302 -1.15 7.45 -5.26
C CYS A 302 -1.50 8.14 -3.95
N ARG A 303 -0.50 8.44 -3.08
CA ARG A 303 -0.71 9.22 -1.85
C ARG A 303 -1.25 10.60 -2.14
N LYS A 304 -0.65 11.31 -3.10
CA LYS A 304 -1.11 12.62 -3.54
C LYS A 304 -2.56 12.56 -4.03
N LEU A 305 -2.86 11.62 -4.91
CA LEU A 305 -4.22 11.43 -5.43
C LEU A 305 -5.21 11.01 -4.33
N LYS A 306 -4.77 10.23 -3.33
CA LYS A 306 -5.62 9.88 -2.18
C LYS A 306 -5.99 11.09 -1.35
N LEU A 307 -5.04 12.00 -1.11
CA LEU A 307 -5.27 13.22 -0.34
C LEU A 307 -6.12 14.24 -1.11
N GLU A 308 -5.85 14.43 -2.41
CA GLU A 308 -6.49 15.48 -3.21
C GLU A 308 -7.84 15.05 -3.80
N LYS A 309 -7.97 13.78 -4.15
CA LYS A 309 -9.10 13.24 -4.94
C LYS A 309 -9.79 12.05 -4.29
N ASN A 310 -9.30 11.59 -3.14
CA ASN A 310 -9.81 10.43 -2.40
C ASN A 310 -9.99 9.19 -3.29
N ILE A 311 -8.94 8.81 -4.06
CA ILE A 311 -9.01 7.64 -4.94
C ILE A 311 -9.50 6.40 -4.21
N GLY A 312 -10.36 5.62 -4.89
CA GLY A 312 -10.97 4.38 -4.40
C GLY A 312 -10.43 3.10 -5.05
N LEU A 313 -9.67 3.21 -6.14
CA LEU A 313 -9.09 2.06 -6.85
C LEU A 313 -7.77 2.47 -7.52
N VAL A 314 -6.80 1.56 -7.52
CA VAL A 314 -5.54 1.71 -8.30
C VAL A 314 -5.42 0.55 -9.27
N VAL A 315 -5.07 0.83 -10.53
CA VAL A 315 -4.82 -0.18 -11.58
C VAL A 315 -3.42 0.01 -12.15
N ILE A 316 -2.67 -1.07 -12.31
CA ILE A 316 -1.29 -1.06 -12.83
C ILE A 316 -1.19 -2.06 -13.99
N ASP A 317 -0.94 -1.56 -15.21
CA ASP A 317 -0.79 -2.36 -16.44
C ASP A 317 0.62 -2.19 -17.02
N TYR A 318 1.53 -3.13 -16.86
CA TYR A 318 1.53 -4.37 -16.08
C TYR A 318 2.82 -4.49 -15.24
N LEU A 319 2.80 -5.33 -14.22
CA LEU A 319 3.83 -5.44 -13.18
C LEU A 319 5.26 -5.60 -13.71
N GLN A 320 5.43 -6.37 -14.78
CA GLN A 320 6.75 -6.67 -15.33
C GLN A 320 7.45 -5.46 -16.00
N LEU A 321 6.77 -4.33 -16.16
CA LEU A 321 7.39 -3.08 -16.66
C LEU A 321 7.71 -2.08 -15.55
N VAL A 322 7.26 -2.34 -14.32
CA VAL A 322 7.61 -1.52 -13.17
C VAL A 322 9.09 -1.71 -12.83
N GLN A 323 9.80 -0.62 -12.58
CA GLN A 323 11.19 -0.70 -12.15
C GLN A 323 11.28 -1.06 -10.67
N GLY A 324 12.14 -2.04 -10.38
CA GLY A 324 12.52 -2.43 -9.02
C GLY A 324 13.51 -1.44 -8.39
N SER A 325 13.96 -1.72 -7.18
CA SER A 325 14.86 -0.85 -6.38
C SER A 325 16.31 -0.75 -6.91
N GLY A 326 16.61 -1.20 -8.13
CA GLY A 326 17.92 -1.01 -8.78
C GLY A 326 19.10 -1.74 -8.14
N LYS A 327 18.88 -2.76 -7.31
CA LYS A 327 19.97 -3.56 -6.73
C LYS A 327 20.72 -4.30 -7.82
N ARG A 328 21.98 -3.98 -8.01
CA ARG A 328 22.89 -4.43 -9.11
C ARG A 328 22.99 -5.95 -9.36
N ASN A 329 22.43 -6.81 -8.48
CA ASN A 329 22.52 -8.29 -8.60
C ASN A 329 21.17 -8.99 -8.27
N ALA A 330 20.03 -8.31 -8.29
CA ALA A 330 18.75 -8.95 -8.06
C ALA A 330 18.32 -9.78 -9.29
N SER A 331 17.84 -11.01 -9.07
CA SER A 331 17.19 -11.77 -10.13
C SER A 331 15.82 -11.14 -10.46
N ARG A 332 15.31 -11.37 -11.68
CA ARG A 332 13.99 -10.85 -12.09
C ARG A 332 12.87 -11.29 -11.15
N GLU A 333 12.94 -12.51 -10.64
CA GLU A 333 12.00 -13.03 -9.64
C GLU A 333 12.06 -12.25 -8.33
N GLN A 334 13.26 -11.84 -7.89
CA GLN A 334 13.42 -11.03 -6.67
C GLN A 334 12.87 -9.62 -6.86
N GLU A 335 13.09 -9.00 -8.02
CA GLU A 335 12.52 -7.69 -8.35
C GLU A 335 10.98 -7.71 -8.32
N ILE A 336 10.38 -8.69 -8.99
CA ILE A 336 8.93 -8.86 -9.04
C ILE A 336 8.37 -9.13 -7.65
N SER A 337 9.07 -9.91 -6.82
CA SER A 337 8.70 -10.15 -5.42
C SER A 337 8.72 -8.86 -4.58
N GLU A 338 9.75 -8.02 -4.77
CA GLU A 338 9.86 -6.73 -4.07
C GLU A 338 8.75 -5.77 -4.51
N ILE A 339 8.44 -5.71 -5.81
CA ILE A 339 7.35 -4.93 -6.38
C ILE A 339 6.01 -5.38 -5.79
N SER A 340 5.70 -6.68 -5.84
CA SER A 340 4.46 -7.25 -5.32
C SER A 340 4.22 -6.89 -3.85
N ARG A 341 5.24 -7.12 -3.01
CA ARG A 341 5.19 -6.79 -1.59
C ARG A 341 4.98 -5.30 -1.36
N SER A 342 5.63 -4.45 -2.16
CA SER A 342 5.49 -2.98 -2.07
C SER A 342 4.09 -2.52 -2.48
N LEU A 343 3.46 -3.15 -3.47
CA LEU A 343 2.08 -2.87 -3.87
C LEU A 343 1.07 -3.35 -2.81
N LYS A 344 1.33 -4.48 -2.16
CA LYS A 344 0.52 -4.91 -1.02
C LYS A 344 0.60 -3.94 0.16
N ILE A 345 1.78 -3.39 0.42
CA ILE A 345 1.97 -2.34 1.43
C ILE A 345 1.20 -1.08 1.02
N LEU A 346 1.27 -0.67 -0.25
CA LEU A 346 0.52 0.48 -0.78
C LEU A 346 -0.99 0.31 -0.58
N ALA A 347 -1.55 -0.86 -0.94
CA ALA A 347 -2.96 -1.16 -0.75
C ALA A 347 -3.39 -1.01 0.71
N LYS A 348 -2.60 -1.53 1.65
CA LYS A 348 -2.85 -1.40 3.10
C LYS A 348 -2.74 0.03 3.60
N GLU A 349 -1.70 0.76 3.17
CA GLU A 349 -1.41 2.12 3.60
C GLU A 349 -2.53 3.09 3.22
N LEU A 350 -3.02 3.00 1.98
CA LEU A 350 -4.07 3.87 1.47
C LEU A 350 -5.47 3.37 1.79
N ASN A 351 -5.60 2.13 2.27
CA ASN A 351 -6.86 1.41 2.39
C ASN A 351 -7.67 1.43 1.09
N VAL A 352 -7.00 1.09 -0.02
CA VAL A 352 -7.56 1.08 -1.39
C VAL A 352 -7.22 -0.25 -2.06
N PRO A 353 -8.15 -0.89 -2.81
CA PRO A 353 -7.83 -2.04 -3.63
C PRO A 353 -6.84 -1.66 -4.74
N VAL A 354 -5.88 -2.54 -4.97
CA VAL A 354 -4.89 -2.40 -6.05
C VAL A 354 -5.03 -3.57 -7.01
N ILE A 355 -5.41 -3.30 -8.26
CA ILE A 355 -5.40 -4.29 -9.35
C ILE A 355 -4.04 -4.21 -10.04
N ALA A 356 -3.32 -5.31 -10.02
CA ALA A 356 -2.06 -5.45 -10.73
C ALA A 356 -2.21 -6.47 -11.87
N LEU A 357 -1.86 -6.05 -13.07
CA LEU A 357 -1.91 -6.93 -14.24
C LEU A 357 -0.60 -7.69 -14.40
N SER A 358 -0.69 -8.96 -14.79
CA SER A 358 0.48 -9.81 -15.02
C SER A 358 0.33 -10.63 -16.29
N GLN A 359 1.44 -10.89 -16.96
CA GLN A 359 1.47 -11.81 -18.09
C GLN A 359 1.84 -13.21 -17.62
N LEU A 360 1.09 -14.23 -18.09
CA LEU A 360 1.36 -15.62 -17.78
C LEU A 360 2.52 -16.20 -18.60
N SER A 361 3.21 -17.16 -18.01
CA SER A 361 4.26 -17.96 -18.66
C SER A 361 3.74 -18.64 -19.94
N ARG A 362 4.65 -18.86 -20.91
CA ARG A 362 4.33 -19.60 -22.13
C ARG A 362 4.02 -21.07 -21.88
N ALA A 363 4.29 -21.60 -20.71
CA ALA A 363 3.97 -22.97 -20.33
C ALA A 363 2.47 -23.28 -20.43
N VAL A 364 1.59 -22.27 -20.28
CA VAL A 364 0.15 -22.41 -20.50
C VAL A 364 -0.17 -22.94 -21.90
N GLU A 365 0.54 -22.47 -22.94
CA GLU A 365 0.33 -22.83 -24.34
C GLU A 365 0.79 -24.25 -24.69
N GLN A 366 1.59 -24.86 -23.80
CA GLN A 366 2.04 -26.25 -23.98
C GLN A 366 1.05 -27.29 -23.46
N ARG A 367 0.02 -26.86 -22.72
CA ARG A 367 -1.02 -27.76 -22.22
C ARG A 367 -2.13 -27.95 -23.26
N PRO A 368 -2.75 -29.13 -23.33
CA PRO A 368 -3.81 -29.40 -24.29
C PRO A 368 -5.06 -28.54 -24.11
N ASP A 369 -5.36 -28.13 -22.88
CA ASP A 369 -6.52 -27.32 -22.52
C ASP A 369 -6.25 -25.82 -22.48
N HIS A 370 -4.99 -25.40 -22.57
CA HIS A 370 -4.52 -24.00 -22.48
C HIS A 370 -5.08 -23.20 -21.27
N ARG A 371 -5.61 -23.92 -20.26
CA ARG A 371 -6.22 -23.26 -19.08
C ARG A 371 -5.15 -22.80 -18.10
N PRO A 372 -5.24 -21.56 -17.64
CA PRO A 372 -4.27 -20.99 -16.68
C PRO A 372 -4.46 -21.57 -15.28
N MET A 373 -3.35 -21.74 -14.56
CA MET A 373 -3.32 -22.15 -13.16
C MET A 373 -2.26 -21.37 -12.39
N LEU A 374 -2.30 -21.41 -11.04
CA LEU A 374 -1.39 -20.63 -10.19
C LEU A 374 0.10 -20.86 -10.50
N SER A 375 0.48 -22.09 -10.86
CA SER A 375 1.87 -22.39 -11.25
C SER A 375 2.37 -21.66 -12.50
N ASP A 376 1.48 -21.06 -13.31
CA ASP A 376 1.85 -20.32 -14.52
C ASP A 376 2.34 -18.89 -14.20
N LEU A 377 2.22 -18.47 -12.95
CA LEU A 377 2.82 -17.26 -12.38
C LEU A 377 4.31 -17.48 -12.02
N ARG A 378 5.01 -18.47 -12.57
CA ARG A 378 6.32 -19.02 -12.15
C ARG A 378 7.46 -18.01 -12.01
N GLU A 379 7.49 -16.94 -12.77
CA GLU A 379 8.46 -15.83 -12.55
C GLU A 379 8.06 -14.92 -11.38
N SER A 380 7.00 -15.29 -10.67
CA SER A 380 6.29 -14.42 -9.72
C SER A 380 5.66 -15.22 -8.57
N GLY A 381 6.27 -16.31 -8.11
CA GLY A 381 5.74 -17.14 -7.01
C GLY A 381 5.41 -16.32 -5.74
N ALA A 382 6.14 -15.25 -5.51
CA ALA A 382 5.87 -14.33 -4.42
C ALA A 382 4.59 -13.50 -4.65
N ILE A 383 4.24 -13.17 -5.90
CA ILE A 383 3.00 -12.43 -6.20
C ILE A 383 1.78 -13.25 -5.81
N GLU A 384 1.83 -14.57 -6.07
CA GLU A 384 0.77 -15.47 -5.64
C GLU A 384 0.58 -15.42 -4.12
N GLN A 385 1.66 -15.39 -3.35
CA GLN A 385 1.59 -15.34 -1.89
C GLN A 385 1.05 -14.01 -1.37
N ASP A 386 1.50 -12.88 -1.94
CA ASP A 386 1.15 -11.53 -1.53
C ASP A 386 -0.29 -11.15 -1.92
N ALA A 387 -0.78 -11.62 -3.09
CA ALA A 387 -2.12 -11.32 -3.57
C ALA A 387 -3.22 -11.94 -2.69
N ASP A 388 -4.27 -11.17 -2.45
CA ASP A 388 -5.47 -11.63 -1.74
C ASP A 388 -6.43 -12.34 -2.71
N ILE A 389 -6.51 -11.83 -3.94
CA ILE A 389 -7.32 -12.40 -5.02
C ILE A 389 -6.42 -12.60 -6.24
N VAL A 390 -6.52 -13.77 -6.88
CA VAL A 390 -5.88 -14.07 -8.17
C VAL A 390 -6.96 -14.47 -9.15
N MET A 391 -7.05 -13.73 -10.24
CA MET A 391 -7.98 -13.94 -11.34
C MET A 391 -7.22 -14.24 -12.63
N PHE A 392 -7.64 -15.27 -13.34
CA PHE A 392 -7.16 -15.55 -14.69
C PHE A 392 -8.23 -15.26 -15.71
N LEU A 393 -7.83 -14.70 -16.86
CA LEU A 393 -8.70 -14.58 -18.01
C LEU A 393 -8.39 -15.67 -19.01
N TYR A 394 -9.42 -16.35 -19.46
CA TYR A 394 -9.35 -17.39 -20.46
C TYR A 394 -10.49 -17.26 -21.47
N ARG A 395 -10.18 -17.50 -22.73
CA ARG A 395 -11.16 -17.52 -23.81
C ARG A 395 -10.93 -18.77 -24.64
N ASP A 396 -11.90 -19.67 -24.61
CA ASP A 396 -11.84 -20.94 -25.35
C ASP A 396 -11.88 -20.71 -26.87
N ASP A 397 -12.70 -19.76 -27.32
CA ASP A 397 -12.84 -19.37 -28.73
C ASP A 397 -11.55 -18.81 -29.38
N TYR A 398 -10.58 -18.42 -28.59
CA TYR A 398 -9.28 -17.97 -29.06
C TYR A 398 -8.39 -19.14 -29.50
N TYR A 399 -8.49 -20.27 -28.80
CA TYR A 399 -7.67 -21.46 -29.07
C TYR A 399 -8.42 -22.49 -29.91
N ASN A 400 -9.75 -22.53 -29.86
CA ASN A 400 -10.60 -23.50 -30.52
C ASN A 400 -11.68 -22.79 -31.35
N GLU A 401 -11.53 -22.85 -32.67
CA GLU A 401 -12.50 -22.25 -33.62
C GLU A 401 -13.89 -22.88 -33.53
N ASP A 402 -13.98 -24.17 -33.12
CA ASP A 402 -15.21 -24.93 -32.96
C ASP A 402 -15.79 -24.83 -31.53
N SER A 403 -15.29 -23.91 -30.70
CA SER A 403 -15.77 -23.73 -29.34
C SER A 403 -17.27 -23.46 -29.27
N GLU A 404 -17.95 -24.14 -28.36
CA GLU A 404 -19.33 -23.84 -28.01
C GLU A 404 -19.48 -22.50 -27.24
N LYS A 405 -18.40 -22.01 -26.66
CA LYS A 405 -18.32 -20.77 -25.87
C LYS A 405 -17.84 -19.57 -26.72
N LYS A 406 -18.43 -19.34 -27.88
CA LYS A 406 -18.07 -18.21 -28.74
C LYS A 406 -18.39 -16.87 -28.07
N ASN A 407 -17.44 -15.92 -28.12
CA ASN A 407 -17.54 -14.61 -27.48
C ASN A 407 -17.78 -14.68 -25.97
N ILE A 408 -17.35 -15.73 -25.32
CA ILE A 408 -17.39 -15.89 -23.86
C ILE A 408 -15.96 -15.84 -23.33
N ALA A 409 -15.76 -15.02 -22.30
CA ALA A 409 -14.53 -14.98 -21.54
C ALA A 409 -14.77 -15.50 -20.13
N GLU A 410 -13.95 -16.41 -19.70
CA GLU A 410 -13.95 -16.95 -18.35
C GLU A 410 -13.03 -16.16 -17.44
N VAL A 411 -13.57 -15.62 -16.33
CA VAL A 411 -12.80 -15.06 -15.22
C VAL A 411 -12.66 -16.13 -14.16
N ILE A 412 -11.49 -16.75 -14.08
CA ILE A 412 -11.20 -17.85 -13.15
C ILE A 412 -10.61 -17.25 -11.86
N ILE A 413 -11.38 -17.22 -10.78
CA ILE A 413 -10.89 -16.84 -9.45
C ILE A 413 -10.15 -18.05 -8.88
N ALA A 414 -8.84 -18.08 -9.05
CA ALA A 414 -7.98 -19.19 -8.64
C ALA A 414 -7.56 -19.11 -7.16
N LYS A 415 -7.56 -17.90 -6.61
CA LYS A 415 -7.28 -17.63 -5.18
C LYS A 415 -8.20 -16.53 -4.69
N HIS A 416 -8.76 -16.70 -3.49
CA HIS A 416 -9.51 -15.67 -2.78
C HIS A 416 -9.35 -15.90 -1.27
N ARG A 417 -8.70 -14.95 -0.55
CA ARG A 417 -8.47 -15.08 0.90
C ARG A 417 -9.74 -14.92 1.73
N GLY A 418 -10.65 -14.05 1.29
CA GLY A 418 -11.89 -13.71 2.00
C GLY A 418 -13.15 -14.38 1.45
N GLY A 419 -13.05 -15.18 0.37
CA GLY A 419 -14.21 -15.72 -0.30
C GLY A 419 -13.97 -17.02 -1.05
N SER A 420 -14.92 -17.41 -1.91
CA SER A 420 -14.85 -18.64 -2.69
C SER A 420 -14.11 -18.47 -3.99
N THR A 421 -13.39 -19.51 -4.40
CA THR A 421 -12.84 -19.66 -5.75
C THR A 421 -13.91 -20.14 -6.72
N GLY A 422 -13.66 -20.02 -8.03
CA GLY A 422 -14.57 -20.49 -9.07
C GLY A 422 -14.46 -19.70 -10.36
N THR A 423 -15.32 -19.96 -11.32
CA THR A 423 -15.31 -19.30 -12.63
C THR A 423 -16.56 -18.44 -12.80
N VAL A 424 -16.38 -17.28 -13.41
CA VAL A 424 -17.44 -16.36 -13.83
C VAL A 424 -17.34 -16.21 -15.35
N ASP A 425 -18.42 -16.44 -16.06
CA ASP A 425 -18.48 -16.26 -17.50
C ASP A 425 -18.98 -14.85 -17.82
N LEU A 426 -18.29 -14.16 -18.73
CA LEU A 426 -18.64 -12.82 -19.23
C LEU A 426 -18.72 -12.84 -20.74
N GLY A 427 -19.60 -12.02 -21.32
CA GLY A 427 -19.61 -11.78 -22.76
C GLY A 427 -18.41 -10.95 -23.17
N TRP A 428 -17.77 -11.32 -24.28
CA TRP A 428 -16.68 -10.56 -24.89
C TRP A 428 -17.09 -9.92 -26.21
N LEU A 429 -17.14 -8.62 -26.26
CA LEU A 429 -17.42 -7.83 -27.46
C LEU A 429 -16.10 -7.26 -28.04
N GLY A 430 -15.44 -8.07 -28.87
CA GLY A 430 -14.08 -7.79 -29.34
C GLY A 430 -13.96 -6.48 -30.11
N SER A 431 -14.92 -6.12 -30.96
CA SER A 431 -14.93 -4.88 -31.73
C SER A 431 -14.90 -3.63 -30.82
N TYR A 432 -15.53 -3.72 -29.65
CA TYR A 432 -15.62 -2.63 -28.68
C TYR A 432 -14.63 -2.74 -27.54
N THR A 433 -13.82 -3.81 -27.51
CA THR A 433 -12.92 -4.15 -26.39
C THR A 433 -13.64 -4.13 -25.03
N LYS A 434 -14.87 -4.65 -25.00
CA LYS A 434 -15.77 -4.59 -23.85
C LYS A 434 -16.15 -5.97 -23.33
N PHE A 435 -16.09 -6.14 -22.02
CA PHE A 435 -16.71 -7.24 -21.30
C PHE A 435 -18.11 -6.84 -20.84
N VAL A 436 -19.05 -7.76 -20.90
CA VAL A 436 -20.45 -7.52 -20.51
C VAL A 436 -20.96 -8.67 -19.64
N ASN A 437 -21.95 -8.39 -18.79
CA ASN A 437 -22.66 -9.41 -18.06
C ASN A 437 -23.45 -10.28 -19.04
N LEU A 438 -23.48 -11.60 -18.78
CA LEU A 438 -24.37 -12.52 -19.49
C LEU A 438 -25.74 -12.48 -18.84
N GLU A 439 -26.82 -12.39 -19.65
CA GLU A 439 -28.17 -12.57 -19.17
C GLU A 439 -28.35 -14.05 -18.76
N ARG A 440 -28.55 -14.29 -17.47
CA ARG A 440 -29.06 -15.59 -17.00
C ARG A 440 -30.56 -15.59 -17.20
N ARG A 441 -31.07 -16.39 -18.15
CA ARG A 441 -32.46 -16.79 -18.10
C ARG A 441 -32.58 -17.73 -16.88
N TYR A 442 -33.19 -17.25 -15.82
CA TYR A 442 -33.75 -18.12 -14.83
C TYR A 442 -34.94 -18.83 -15.52
N ASP A 443 -34.75 -20.06 -15.94
CA ASP A 443 -35.88 -20.91 -16.23
C ASP A 443 -36.56 -21.18 -14.87
N ASP A 444 -37.74 -20.58 -14.67
CA ASP A 444 -38.62 -20.75 -13.50
C ASP A 444 -39.05 -22.23 -13.32
#